data_84874256fc0323e9c9ef44a39474e30a
#
_entry.id   84874256fc0323e9c9ef44a39474e30a
#
_cell.length_a   1.000
_cell.length_b   1.000
_cell.length_c   1.000
_cell.angle_alpha   90.00
_cell.angle_beta   90.00
_cell.angle_gamma   90.00
#
_symmetry.space_group_name_H-M   'P 1'
#
loop_
_entity.id
_entity.type
_entity.pdbx_description
1 polymer ?
#
loop_
_entity_poly.entity_id
_entity_poly.type
_entity_poly.pdbx_seq_one_letter_code
_entity_poly.pdbx_strand_id
1 'polypeptide(L)'
;MSLPREKILEAVEKAREAAPARNFEQSFDLAVNLRELDMNRPDNRVNIRVQLPNGVGARKVLVFASGDLALRARRAGADAVIEPTELDQLATDKKAAKKALKDYDTFVAEAPMMPTVGRVAGPILGPKGKMPTPVPPQAPIDDIIKRERSTVILRSRDKPFVHCIVGKEEMSDEDVAQNIEAVMTNLTRVTKRGFGNVRNVFLKLTMGEAVKVY
;
A
#
# COMPACT_ATOMS: atom_id res chain seq x y z
N MET A 1 20.21 -10.85 -10.77
CA MET A 1 20.82 -10.43 -9.52
C MET A 1 19.67 -10.07 -8.58
N SER A 2 19.72 -10.58 -7.36
CA SER A 2 18.80 -10.23 -6.25
C SER A 2 19.61 -9.53 -5.17
N LEU A 3 18.93 -8.78 -4.31
CA LEU A 3 19.56 -8.19 -3.13
C LEU A 3 19.97 -9.32 -2.18
N PRO A 4 21.22 -9.37 -1.68
CA PRO A 4 21.62 -10.38 -0.72
C PRO A 4 20.84 -10.22 0.59
N ARG A 5 20.28 -11.29 1.14
CA ARG A 5 19.49 -11.28 2.36
C ARG A 5 20.27 -10.75 3.57
N GLU A 6 21.54 -11.08 3.67
CA GLU A 6 22.44 -10.59 4.72
C GLU A 6 22.52 -9.07 4.77
N LYS A 7 22.61 -8.41 3.60
CA LYS A 7 22.63 -6.93 3.53
C LYS A 7 21.29 -6.31 3.92
N ILE A 8 20.19 -7.01 3.66
CA ILE A 8 18.86 -6.53 4.07
C ILE A 8 18.75 -6.58 5.58
N LEU A 9 19.14 -7.69 6.22
CA LEU A 9 19.12 -7.85 7.67
C LEU A 9 20.01 -6.82 8.37
N GLU A 10 21.25 -6.66 7.91
CA GLU A 10 22.17 -5.65 8.42
C GLU A 10 21.59 -4.21 8.33
N ALA A 11 20.88 -3.92 7.24
CA ALA A 11 20.24 -2.63 7.06
C ALA A 11 19.02 -2.44 7.97
N VAL A 12 18.27 -3.51 8.28
CA VAL A 12 17.14 -3.47 9.22
C VAL A 12 17.65 -3.19 10.64
N GLU A 13 18.70 -3.88 11.10
CA GLU A 13 19.33 -3.63 12.39
C GLU A 13 19.84 -2.18 12.50
N LYS A 14 20.59 -1.72 11.53
CA LYS A 14 21.09 -0.32 11.50
C LYS A 14 19.97 0.71 11.49
N ALA A 15 18.87 0.44 10.79
CA ALA A 15 17.73 1.34 10.76
C ALA A 15 17.01 1.42 12.12
N ARG A 16 17.01 0.33 12.92
CA ARG A 16 16.52 0.34 14.30
C ARG A 16 17.44 1.14 15.22
N GLU A 17 18.75 0.89 15.15
CA GLU A 17 19.73 1.57 15.96
C GLU A 17 19.77 3.09 15.71
N ALA A 18 19.61 3.49 14.43
CA ALA A 18 19.59 4.89 14.02
C ALA A 18 18.28 5.63 14.34
N ALA A 19 17.25 4.91 14.82
CA ALA A 19 15.96 5.50 15.09
C ALA A 19 15.81 5.95 16.55
N PRO A 20 15.43 7.21 16.80
CA PRO A 20 15.13 7.65 18.16
C PRO A 20 13.83 7.02 18.66
N ALA A 21 13.80 6.67 19.95
CA ALA A 21 12.56 6.22 20.61
C ALA A 21 11.47 7.29 20.52
N ARG A 22 10.25 6.88 20.20
CA ARG A 22 9.07 7.74 20.07
C ARG A 22 7.87 7.19 20.83
N ASN A 23 6.89 8.04 21.11
CA ASN A 23 5.65 7.67 21.79
C ASN A 23 4.59 7.08 20.83
N PHE A 24 5.00 6.62 19.65
CA PHE A 24 4.16 5.96 18.66
C PHE A 24 4.95 4.87 17.95
N GLU A 25 4.25 3.85 17.49
CA GLU A 25 4.84 2.76 16.71
C GLU A 25 5.31 3.27 15.35
N GLN A 26 6.62 3.18 15.09
CA GLN A 26 7.20 3.60 13.82
C GLN A 26 7.00 2.52 12.74
N SER A 27 7.07 2.95 11.48
CA SER A 27 7.00 2.05 10.33
C SER A 27 8.33 2.03 9.60
N PHE A 28 8.69 0.89 9.04
CA PHE A 28 9.80 0.77 8.10
C PHE A 28 9.36 1.25 6.73
N ASP A 29 10.01 2.29 6.23
CA ASP A 29 9.82 2.84 4.90
C ASP A 29 10.98 2.40 4.00
N LEU A 30 10.64 1.71 2.91
CA LEU A 30 11.58 1.34 1.84
C LEU A 30 11.46 2.34 0.70
N ALA A 31 12.58 2.93 0.29
CA ALA A 31 12.67 3.82 -0.87
C ALA A 31 13.63 3.23 -1.89
N VAL A 32 13.15 3.04 -3.11
CA VAL A 32 13.95 2.51 -4.23
C VAL A 32 14.06 3.57 -5.32
N ASN A 33 15.28 4.02 -5.57
CA ASN A 33 15.58 4.90 -6.68
C ASN A 33 15.86 4.07 -7.92
N LEU A 34 15.20 4.45 -9.01
CA LEU A 34 15.34 3.82 -10.31
C LEU A 34 16.25 4.65 -11.21
N ARG A 35 16.82 4.02 -12.22
CA ARG A 35 17.67 4.68 -13.24
C ARG A 35 17.29 4.22 -14.63
N GLU A 36 17.67 5.02 -15.63
CA GLU A 36 17.48 4.71 -17.05
C GLU A 36 16.00 4.47 -17.42
N LEU A 37 15.09 5.22 -16.79
CA LEU A 37 13.67 5.23 -17.08
C LEU A 37 13.24 6.63 -17.49
N ASP A 38 12.73 6.76 -18.70
CA ASP A 38 12.08 7.98 -19.17
C ASP A 38 10.65 8.03 -18.62
N MET A 39 10.44 8.88 -17.61
CA MET A 39 9.15 8.99 -16.90
C MET A 39 8.06 9.68 -17.73
N ASN A 40 8.39 10.31 -18.87
CA ASN A 40 7.41 10.87 -19.80
C ASN A 40 6.61 9.76 -20.49
N ARG A 41 7.19 8.57 -20.62
CA ARG A 41 6.52 7.40 -21.19
C ARG A 41 5.69 6.70 -20.14
N PRO A 42 4.36 6.57 -20.33
CA PRO A 42 3.48 5.86 -19.37
C PRO A 42 3.94 4.44 -19.05
N ASP A 43 4.49 3.73 -20.04
CA ASP A 43 4.96 2.33 -19.93
C ASP A 43 6.15 2.16 -18.98
N ASN A 44 6.87 3.24 -18.67
CA ASN A 44 7.98 3.21 -17.72
C ASN A 44 7.55 3.56 -16.30
N ARG A 45 6.29 3.96 -16.12
CA ARG A 45 5.74 4.26 -14.79
C ARG A 45 5.37 2.98 -14.07
N VAL A 46 5.92 2.81 -12.88
CA VAL A 46 5.56 1.69 -12.00
C VAL A 46 4.23 2.02 -11.31
N ASN A 47 3.28 1.10 -11.40
CA ASN A 47 2.04 1.15 -10.64
C ASN A 47 1.56 -0.29 -10.40
N ILE A 48 2.08 -0.90 -9.34
CA ILE A 48 1.81 -2.29 -9.00
C ILE A 48 1.35 -2.44 -7.55
N ARG A 49 0.55 -3.46 -7.32
CA ARG A 49 0.15 -3.91 -5.99
C ARG A 49 1.00 -5.12 -5.62
N VAL A 50 1.61 -5.08 -4.47
CA VAL A 50 2.45 -6.16 -3.95
C VAL A 50 1.86 -6.65 -2.65
N GLN A 51 1.51 -7.91 -2.61
CA GLN A 51 1.13 -8.59 -1.38
C GLN A 51 2.40 -8.93 -0.60
N LEU A 52 2.48 -8.48 0.63
CA LEU A 52 3.59 -8.77 1.52
C LEU A 52 3.31 -10.05 2.31
N PRO A 53 4.27 -10.96 2.42
CA PRO A 53 4.09 -12.23 3.13
C PRO A 53 3.65 -12.03 4.59
N ASN A 54 4.29 -11.10 5.29
CA ASN A 54 4.08 -10.87 6.71
C ASN A 54 3.22 -9.62 6.99
N GLY A 55 2.62 -9.01 5.93
CA GLY A 55 1.83 -7.78 6.06
C GLY A 55 2.64 -6.57 6.51
N VAL A 56 1.95 -5.51 6.92
CA VAL A 56 2.55 -4.25 7.42
C VAL A 56 1.88 -3.75 8.70
N GLY A 57 1.38 -4.66 9.52
CA GLY A 57 0.62 -4.34 10.73
C GLY A 57 -0.88 -4.10 10.46
N ALA A 58 -1.58 -3.56 11.46
CA ALA A 58 -3.01 -3.34 11.39
C ALA A 58 -3.36 -2.23 10.38
N ARG A 59 -3.88 -2.61 9.21
CA ARG A 59 -4.42 -1.70 8.21
C ARG A 59 -5.94 -1.70 8.25
N LYS A 60 -6.53 -0.52 8.17
CA LYS A 60 -7.98 -0.34 8.12
C LYS A 60 -8.50 -0.42 6.71
N VAL A 61 -9.44 -1.33 6.48
CA VAL A 61 -10.08 -1.59 5.18
C VAL A 61 -11.51 -1.09 5.20
N LEU A 62 -11.85 -0.22 4.27
CA LEU A 62 -13.22 0.24 4.05
C LEU A 62 -13.78 -0.42 2.78
N VAL A 63 -15.00 -0.94 2.88
CA VAL A 63 -15.68 -1.61 1.78
C VAL A 63 -16.90 -0.80 1.36
N PHE A 64 -17.02 -0.50 0.07
CA PHE A 64 -18.24 0.04 -0.54
C PHE A 64 -19.02 -1.13 -1.13
N ALA A 65 -20.13 -1.49 -0.53
CA ALA A 65 -20.92 -2.64 -0.93
C ALA A 65 -22.41 -2.46 -0.68
N SER A 66 -23.22 -3.22 -1.39
CA SER A 66 -24.67 -3.24 -1.24
C SER A 66 -25.17 -4.62 -0.81
N GLY A 67 -26.35 -4.65 -0.16
CA GLY A 67 -27.11 -5.87 0.13
C GLY A 67 -26.29 -6.98 0.79
N ASP A 68 -26.24 -8.15 0.15
CA ASP A 68 -25.57 -9.35 0.71
C ASP A 68 -24.04 -9.16 0.84
N LEU A 69 -23.39 -8.50 -0.12
CA LEU A 69 -21.95 -8.25 -0.04
C LEU A 69 -21.60 -7.35 1.16
N ALA A 70 -22.45 -6.36 1.49
CA ALA A 70 -22.26 -5.51 2.65
C ALA A 70 -22.33 -6.30 3.96
N LEU A 71 -23.31 -7.24 4.06
CA LEU A 71 -23.42 -8.12 5.24
C LEU A 71 -22.22 -9.05 5.37
N ARG A 72 -21.77 -9.65 4.26
CA ARG A 72 -20.57 -10.50 4.25
C ARG A 72 -19.31 -9.71 4.61
N ALA A 73 -19.15 -8.50 4.09
CA ALA A 73 -17.99 -7.65 4.42
C ALA A 73 -17.94 -7.30 5.91
N ARG A 74 -19.07 -7.00 6.55
CA ARG A 74 -19.15 -6.78 8.00
C ARG A 74 -18.75 -8.02 8.79
N ARG A 75 -19.24 -9.21 8.39
CA ARG A 75 -18.87 -10.49 9.02
C ARG A 75 -17.40 -10.85 8.81
N ALA A 76 -16.83 -10.51 7.66
CA ALA A 76 -15.43 -10.71 7.32
C ALA A 76 -14.47 -9.77 8.08
N GLY A 77 -15.01 -8.87 8.93
CA GLY A 77 -14.21 -7.96 9.73
C GLY A 77 -13.67 -6.75 8.95
N ALA A 78 -14.42 -6.24 7.96
CA ALA A 78 -14.15 -4.92 7.41
C ALA A 78 -14.27 -3.85 8.51
N ASP A 79 -13.35 -2.89 8.53
CA ASP A 79 -13.33 -1.84 9.56
C ASP A 79 -14.49 -0.85 9.39
N ALA A 80 -14.97 -0.67 8.14
CA ALA A 80 -16.21 0.01 7.84
C ALA A 80 -16.79 -0.49 6.51
N VAL A 81 -18.11 -0.40 6.40
CA VAL A 81 -18.85 -0.69 5.17
C VAL A 81 -19.78 0.49 4.89
N ILE A 82 -19.62 1.10 3.71
CA ILE A 82 -20.47 2.19 3.24
C ILE A 82 -21.43 1.66 2.18
N GLU A 83 -22.71 1.82 2.45
CA GLU A 83 -23.80 1.45 1.55
C GLU A 83 -24.15 2.60 0.59
N PRO A 84 -24.91 2.34 -0.51
CA PRO A 84 -25.27 3.36 -1.50
C PRO A 84 -25.91 4.61 -0.89
N THR A 85 -26.82 4.43 0.07
CA THR A 85 -27.51 5.54 0.76
C THR A 85 -26.57 6.46 1.52
N GLU A 86 -25.59 5.88 2.22
CA GLU A 86 -24.55 6.65 2.93
C GLU A 86 -23.60 7.35 1.94
N LEU A 87 -23.27 6.66 0.84
CA LEU A 87 -22.44 7.23 -0.21
C LEU A 87 -23.08 8.47 -0.86
N ASP A 88 -24.40 8.42 -1.09
CA ASP A 88 -25.16 9.56 -1.62
C ASP A 88 -25.19 10.73 -0.64
N GLN A 89 -25.29 10.47 0.66
CA GLN A 89 -25.16 11.51 1.69
C GLN A 89 -23.76 12.15 1.67
N LEU A 90 -22.71 11.35 1.53
CA LEU A 90 -21.33 11.83 1.41
C LEU A 90 -21.09 12.63 0.11
N ALA A 91 -21.90 12.39 -0.92
CA ALA A 91 -21.83 13.17 -2.17
C ALA A 91 -22.19 14.64 -1.98
N THR A 92 -23.07 14.96 -1.02
CA THR A 92 -23.55 16.32 -0.74
C THR A 92 -22.55 17.13 0.08
N ASP A 93 -21.77 16.48 0.95
CA ASP A 93 -20.77 17.15 1.80
C ASP A 93 -19.36 16.58 1.62
N LYS A 94 -18.54 17.31 0.84
CA LYS A 94 -17.13 16.95 0.60
C LYS A 94 -16.27 16.95 1.87
N LYS A 95 -16.62 17.76 2.89
CA LYS A 95 -15.85 17.78 4.16
C LYS A 95 -16.15 16.54 4.98
N ALA A 96 -17.43 16.14 5.06
CA ALA A 96 -17.83 14.90 5.69
C ALA A 96 -17.21 13.68 4.99
N ALA A 97 -17.26 13.62 3.65
CA ALA A 97 -16.62 12.58 2.87
C ALA A 97 -15.11 12.49 3.14
N LYS A 98 -14.39 13.63 3.16
CA LYS A 98 -12.96 13.65 3.48
C LYS A 98 -12.67 13.14 4.89
N LYS A 99 -13.52 13.49 5.87
CA LYS A 99 -13.39 13.04 7.27
C LYS A 99 -13.65 11.53 7.38
N ALA A 100 -14.73 11.04 6.76
CA ALA A 100 -15.12 9.63 6.77
C ALA A 100 -14.07 8.71 6.13
N LEU A 101 -13.36 9.19 5.07
CA LEU A 101 -12.39 8.38 4.32
C LEU A 101 -10.94 8.54 4.81
N LYS A 102 -10.68 9.46 5.76
CA LYS A 102 -9.31 9.81 6.14
C LYS A 102 -8.57 8.69 6.86
N ASP A 103 -9.29 7.97 7.71
CA ASP A 103 -8.72 7.04 8.70
C ASP A 103 -8.52 5.62 8.15
N TYR A 104 -8.82 5.42 6.85
CA TYR A 104 -8.68 4.12 6.20
C TYR A 104 -7.49 4.09 5.25
N ASP A 105 -6.85 2.92 5.19
CA ASP A 105 -5.64 2.70 4.40
C ASP A 105 -5.95 2.13 3.03
N THR A 106 -6.91 1.22 2.96
CA THR A 106 -7.25 0.48 1.75
C THR A 106 -8.76 0.49 1.53
N PHE A 107 -9.15 0.49 0.27
CA PHE A 107 -10.55 0.59 -0.14
C PHE A 107 -10.90 -0.53 -1.12
N VAL A 108 -12.04 -1.15 -0.91
CA VAL A 108 -12.63 -2.14 -1.80
C VAL A 108 -14.00 -1.64 -2.22
N ALA A 109 -14.40 -1.82 -3.47
CA ALA A 109 -15.71 -1.42 -3.92
C ALA A 109 -16.36 -2.49 -4.79
N GLU A 110 -17.63 -2.71 -4.58
CA GLU A 110 -18.46 -3.54 -5.47
C GLU A 110 -18.46 -2.94 -6.87
N ALA A 111 -18.24 -3.78 -7.90
CA ALA A 111 -18.07 -3.30 -9.28
C ALA A 111 -19.23 -2.41 -9.79
N PRO A 112 -20.51 -2.71 -9.52
CA PRO A 112 -21.62 -1.84 -9.89
C PRO A 112 -21.61 -0.46 -9.20
N MET A 113 -21.00 -0.36 -8.00
CA MET A 113 -20.89 0.91 -7.26
C MET A 113 -19.72 1.79 -7.72
N MET A 114 -18.76 1.23 -8.46
CA MET A 114 -17.53 1.95 -8.85
C MET A 114 -17.77 3.31 -9.54
N PRO A 115 -18.76 3.48 -10.44
CA PRO A 115 -19.02 4.79 -11.06
C PRO A 115 -19.40 5.85 -10.02
N THR A 116 -20.24 5.50 -9.05
CA THR A 116 -20.68 6.42 -7.98
C THR A 116 -19.55 6.70 -7.00
N VAL A 117 -18.83 5.66 -6.59
CA VAL A 117 -17.62 5.78 -5.73
C VAL A 117 -16.55 6.63 -6.41
N GLY A 118 -16.34 6.44 -7.72
CA GLY A 118 -15.39 7.24 -8.50
C GLY A 118 -15.76 8.72 -8.52
N ARG A 119 -17.05 9.06 -8.62
CA ARG A 119 -17.54 10.44 -8.61
C ARG A 119 -17.41 11.09 -7.22
N VAL A 120 -17.76 10.37 -6.15
CA VAL A 120 -17.81 10.90 -4.78
C VAL A 120 -16.44 10.85 -4.10
N ALA A 121 -15.81 9.69 -4.08
CA ALA A 121 -14.54 9.44 -3.39
C ALA A 121 -13.31 9.66 -4.28
N GLY A 122 -13.44 9.61 -5.60
CA GLY A 122 -12.34 9.77 -6.56
C GLY A 122 -11.52 11.04 -6.37
N PRO A 123 -12.12 12.22 -6.21
CA PRO A 123 -11.39 13.47 -5.95
C PRO A 123 -10.57 13.45 -4.65
N ILE A 124 -10.95 12.60 -3.69
CA ILE A 124 -10.28 12.47 -2.38
C ILE A 124 -9.21 11.38 -2.41
N LEU A 125 -9.54 10.22 -2.96
CA LEU A 125 -8.69 9.02 -2.95
C LEU A 125 -7.71 8.96 -4.12
N GLY A 126 -8.08 9.50 -5.28
CA GLY A 126 -7.26 9.50 -6.50
C GLY A 126 -5.89 10.16 -6.32
N PRO A 127 -5.81 11.41 -5.79
CA PRO A 127 -4.53 12.07 -5.54
C PRO A 127 -3.64 11.32 -4.55
N LYS A 128 -4.26 10.60 -3.59
CA LYS A 128 -3.54 9.77 -2.61
C LYS A 128 -3.09 8.42 -3.18
N GLY A 129 -3.59 8.02 -4.36
CA GLY A 129 -3.33 6.71 -4.94
C GLY A 129 -4.08 5.56 -4.26
N LYS A 130 -5.11 5.88 -3.47
CA LYS A 130 -5.90 4.91 -2.70
C LYS A 130 -7.24 4.55 -3.38
N MET A 131 -7.26 4.49 -4.73
CA MET A 131 -8.48 4.11 -5.44
C MET A 131 -8.95 2.71 -5.05
N PRO A 132 -10.27 2.51 -4.86
CA PRO A 132 -10.80 1.21 -4.47
C PRO A 132 -10.50 0.11 -5.47
N THR A 133 -10.31 -1.11 -4.96
CA THR A 133 -10.22 -2.32 -5.76
C THR A 133 -11.62 -2.78 -6.14
N PRO A 134 -11.98 -2.87 -7.44
CA PRO A 134 -13.27 -3.36 -7.84
C PRO A 134 -13.38 -4.86 -7.58
N VAL A 135 -14.50 -5.30 -7.02
CA VAL A 135 -14.80 -6.71 -6.76
C VAL A 135 -16.19 -7.07 -7.29
N PRO A 136 -16.38 -8.26 -7.87
CA PRO A 136 -17.72 -8.72 -8.26
C PRO A 136 -18.58 -8.98 -7.01
N PRO A 137 -19.93 -8.89 -7.11
CA PRO A 137 -20.83 -9.09 -5.97
C PRO A 137 -20.71 -10.47 -5.31
N GLN A 138 -20.31 -11.48 -6.07
CA GLN A 138 -20.15 -12.86 -5.59
C GLN A 138 -18.73 -13.20 -5.10
N ALA A 139 -17.84 -12.21 -5.02
CA ALA A 139 -16.44 -12.44 -4.63
C ALA A 139 -16.32 -12.99 -3.20
N PRO A 140 -15.29 -13.78 -2.92
CA PRO A 140 -14.91 -14.19 -1.56
C PRO A 140 -14.32 -13.01 -0.80
N ILE A 141 -15.19 -12.20 -0.19
CA ILE A 141 -14.80 -10.91 0.41
C ILE A 141 -13.83 -11.08 1.59
N ASP A 142 -13.90 -12.21 2.30
CA ASP A 142 -13.01 -12.54 3.42
C ASP A 142 -11.54 -12.58 2.98
N ASP A 143 -11.27 -13.30 1.88
CA ASP A 143 -9.90 -13.44 1.35
C ASP A 143 -9.41 -12.11 0.74
N ILE A 144 -10.33 -11.35 0.15
CA ILE A 144 -10.01 -10.05 -0.42
C ILE A 144 -9.61 -9.07 0.69
N ILE A 145 -10.37 -8.99 1.78
CA ILE A 145 -10.05 -8.11 2.92
C ILE A 145 -8.70 -8.50 3.53
N LYS A 146 -8.46 -9.80 3.75
CA LYS A 146 -7.16 -10.28 4.28
C LYS A 146 -6.01 -9.90 3.34
N ARG A 147 -6.18 -10.10 2.04
CA ARG A 147 -5.17 -9.73 1.03
C ARG A 147 -4.93 -8.23 0.97
N GLU A 148 -5.98 -7.42 1.00
CA GLU A 148 -5.85 -5.96 0.95
C GLU A 148 -5.15 -5.39 2.20
N ARG A 149 -5.28 -6.02 3.36
CA ARG A 149 -4.54 -5.66 4.58
C ARG A 149 -3.03 -5.87 4.44
N SER A 150 -2.61 -6.89 3.69
CA SER A 150 -1.19 -7.19 3.46
C SER A 150 -0.64 -6.57 2.17
N THR A 151 -1.46 -5.89 1.36
CA THR A 151 -1.05 -5.35 0.07
C THR A 151 -0.54 -3.91 0.19
N VAL A 152 0.62 -3.63 -0.40
CA VAL A 152 1.17 -2.28 -0.57
C VAL A 152 1.17 -1.88 -2.04
N ILE A 153 1.08 -0.57 -2.28
CA ILE A 153 1.08 0.00 -3.64
C ILE A 153 2.44 0.63 -3.89
N LEU A 154 3.13 0.15 -4.93
CA LEU A 154 4.33 0.76 -5.47
C LEU A 154 3.95 1.64 -6.65
N ARG A 155 4.10 2.94 -6.52
CA ARG A 155 3.74 3.88 -7.56
C ARG A 155 4.85 4.91 -7.78
N SER A 156 5.36 4.96 -9.00
CA SER A 156 6.15 6.09 -9.48
C SER A 156 5.22 7.10 -10.15
N ARG A 157 5.50 8.39 -9.99
CA ARG A 157 4.77 9.47 -10.70
C ARG A 157 5.69 10.08 -11.74
N ASP A 158 6.15 11.29 -11.49
CA ASP A 158 6.98 12.07 -12.43
C ASP A 158 8.48 11.83 -12.24
N LYS A 159 8.87 11.21 -11.13
CA LYS A 159 10.26 10.91 -10.79
C LYS A 159 10.52 9.41 -10.74
N PRO A 160 11.71 8.94 -11.11
CA PRO A 160 12.07 7.53 -11.14
C PRO A 160 12.40 7.00 -9.74
N PHE A 161 11.44 7.05 -8.84
CA PHE A 161 11.54 6.40 -7.53
C PHE A 161 10.19 5.84 -7.08
N VAL A 162 10.23 4.83 -6.24
CA VAL A 162 9.08 4.25 -5.55
C VAL A 162 9.39 4.16 -4.07
N HIS A 163 8.36 4.28 -3.25
CA HIS A 163 8.46 4.08 -1.81
C HIS A 163 7.23 3.34 -1.29
N CYS A 164 7.41 2.56 -0.26
CA CYS A 164 6.32 1.85 0.43
C CYS A 164 6.73 1.50 1.85
N ILE A 165 5.73 1.24 2.67
CA ILE A 165 5.90 0.66 4.01
C ILE A 165 6.14 -0.84 3.83
N VAL A 166 7.17 -1.38 4.52
CA VAL A 166 7.52 -2.80 4.46
C VAL A 166 7.39 -3.52 5.80
N GLY A 167 7.10 -2.79 6.87
CA GLY A 167 6.88 -3.38 8.20
C GLY A 167 6.64 -2.32 9.26
N LYS A 168 6.45 -2.80 10.48
CA LYS A 168 6.32 -2.02 11.71
C LYS A 168 7.51 -2.29 12.62
N GLU A 169 7.77 -1.35 13.54
CA GLU A 169 8.87 -1.45 14.50
C GLU A 169 8.83 -2.72 15.35
N GLU A 170 7.63 -3.21 15.69
CA GLU A 170 7.43 -4.43 16.50
C GLU A 170 7.67 -5.74 15.73
N MET A 171 7.75 -5.71 14.39
CA MET A 171 7.98 -6.91 13.57
C MET A 171 9.40 -7.41 13.73
N SER A 172 9.61 -8.72 13.56
CA SER A 172 10.96 -9.30 13.52
C SER A 172 11.75 -8.82 12.30
N ASP A 173 13.06 -8.77 12.42
CA ASP A 173 13.95 -8.34 11.32
C ASP A 173 13.83 -9.27 10.11
N GLU A 174 13.58 -10.56 10.38
CA GLU A 174 13.36 -11.55 9.33
C GLU A 174 12.07 -11.33 8.56
N ASP A 175 10.98 -10.96 9.24
CA ASP A 175 9.69 -10.65 8.60
C ASP A 175 9.79 -9.40 7.73
N VAL A 176 10.49 -8.37 8.22
CA VAL A 176 10.75 -7.15 7.46
C VAL A 176 11.63 -7.47 6.24
N ALA A 177 12.66 -8.30 6.40
CA ALA A 177 13.54 -8.71 5.30
C ALA A 177 12.77 -9.47 4.22
N GLN A 178 11.89 -10.42 4.59
CA GLN A 178 11.05 -11.13 3.64
C GLN A 178 10.10 -10.18 2.87
N ASN A 179 9.54 -9.20 3.56
CA ASN A 179 8.71 -8.19 2.92
C ASN A 179 9.50 -7.34 1.92
N ILE A 180 10.74 -6.95 2.25
CA ILE A 180 11.64 -6.23 1.33
C ILE A 180 11.97 -7.09 0.11
N GLU A 181 12.29 -8.36 0.29
CA GLU A 181 12.54 -9.30 -0.81
C GLU A 181 11.32 -9.42 -1.74
N ALA A 182 10.12 -9.53 -1.18
CA ALA A 182 8.88 -9.58 -1.96
C ALA A 182 8.67 -8.30 -2.79
N VAL A 183 8.90 -7.12 -2.19
CA VAL A 183 8.82 -5.83 -2.89
C VAL A 183 9.84 -5.77 -4.02
N MET A 184 11.10 -6.09 -3.75
CA MET A 184 12.18 -6.04 -4.76
C MET A 184 11.95 -7.01 -5.90
N THR A 185 11.49 -8.24 -5.61
CA THR A 185 11.17 -9.25 -6.62
C THR A 185 10.06 -8.78 -7.55
N ASN A 186 8.98 -8.24 -7.01
CA ASN A 186 7.86 -7.74 -7.81
C ASN A 186 8.25 -6.47 -8.61
N LEU A 187 9.01 -5.56 -8.02
CA LEU A 187 9.49 -4.35 -8.70
C LEU A 187 10.41 -4.69 -9.88
N THR A 188 11.37 -5.59 -9.68
CA THR A 188 12.31 -5.99 -10.74
C THR A 188 11.64 -6.77 -11.87
N ARG A 189 10.54 -7.49 -11.59
CA ARG A 189 9.76 -8.19 -12.62
C ARG A 189 9.04 -7.24 -13.58
N VAL A 190 8.65 -6.05 -13.11
CA VAL A 190 7.90 -5.06 -13.90
C VAL A 190 8.85 -4.09 -14.64
N THR A 191 10.06 -3.91 -14.13
CA THR A 191 11.04 -3.03 -14.78
C THR A 191 11.72 -3.73 -15.96
N LYS A 192 11.92 -3.01 -17.08
CA LYS A 192 12.42 -3.58 -18.35
C LYS A 192 13.77 -4.28 -18.25
N ARG A 193 14.67 -3.76 -17.42
CA ARG A 193 16.02 -4.32 -17.17
C ARG A 193 16.13 -5.02 -15.82
N GLY A 194 15.00 -5.30 -15.18
CA GLY A 194 14.99 -5.92 -13.86
C GLY A 194 15.81 -5.14 -12.84
N PHE A 195 16.72 -5.81 -12.16
CA PHE A 195 17.60 -5.19 -11.17
C PHE A 195 18.55 -4.12 -11.76
N GLY A 196 18.83 -4.16 -13.06
CA GLY A 196 19.62 -3.14 -13.76
C GLY A 196 19.01 -1.74 -13.72
N ASN A 197 17.68 -1.63 -13.54
CA ASN A 197 17.02 -0.34 -13.36
C ASN A 197 17.07 0.17 -11.91
N VAL A 198 17.55 -0.62 -10.95
CA VAL A 198 17.70 -0.16 -9.57
C VAL A 198 19.02 0.60 -9.43
N ARG A 199 18.95 1.83 -8.89
CA ARG A 199 20.13 2.65 -8.61
C ARG A 199 20.57 2.51 -7.15
N ASN A 200 19.66 2.77 -6.23
CA ASN A 200 19.89 2.70 -4.78
C ASN A 200 18.63 2.23 -4.09
N VAL A 201 18.81 1.54 -2.97
CA VAL A 201 17.75 1.14 -2.05
C VAL A 201 18.07 1.67 -0.67
N PHE A 202 17.11 2.36 -0.06
CA PHE A 202 17.23 2.90 1.28
C PHE A 202 16.11 2.37 2.16
N LEU A 203 16.44 2.09 3.40
CA LEU A 203 15.52 1.69 4.44
C LEU A 203 15.63 2.66 5.61
N LYS A 204 14.50 3.00 6.23
CA LYS A 204 14.48 3.83 7.45
C LYS A 204 13.24 3.53 8.29
N LEU A 205 13.32 3.78 9.58
CA LEU A 205 12.14 4.00 10.42
C LEU A 205 11.61 5.43 10.24
N THR A 206 10.34 5.67 10.55
CA THR A 206 9.63 6.94 10.25
C THR A 206 10.43 8.17 10.69
N MET A 207 11.05 8.15 11.87
CA MET A 207 11.84 9.26 12.41
C MET A 207 13.35 8.96 12.46
N GLY A 208 13.77 7.80 11.95
CA GLY A 208 15.18 7.40 11.88
C GLY A 208 15.89 7.98 10.66
N GLU A 209 17.21 7.84 10.65
CA GLU A 209 18.02 8.15 9.50
C GLU A 209 17.88 7.09 8.40
N ALA A 210 18.17 7.49 7.16
CA ALA A 210 18.08 6.59 6.02
C ALA A 210 19.34 5.73 5.91
N VAL A 211 19.18 4.42 6.02
CA VAL A 211 20.23 3.44 5.84
C VAL A 211 20.25 2.94 4.40
N LYS A 212 21.42 2.91 3.78
CA LYS A 212 21.59 2.40 2.43
C LYS A 212 21.69 0.88 2.46
N VAL A 213 20.79 0.20 1.75
CA VAL A 213 20.77 -1.27 1.59
C VAL A 213 21.56 -1.69 0.35
N TYR A 214 21.48 -0.84 -0.72
CA TYR A 214 22.14 -1.08 -2.01
C TYR A 214 22.55 0.24 -2.68
#